data_078204671ef1f1cc483b4f086ab08db2
#
_entry.id   078204671ef1f1cc483b4f086ab08db2
#
_cell.length_a   1.000
_cell.length_b   1.000
_cell.length_c   1.000
_cell.angle_alpha   90.00
_cell.angle_beta   90.00
_cell.angle_gamma   90.00
#
_symmetry.space_group_name_H-M   'P 1'
#
loop_
_entity.id
_entity.type
_entity.pdbx_description
1 polymer ?
#
loop_
_entity_poly.entity_id
_entity_poly.type
_entity_poly.pdbx_seq_one_letter_code
_entity_poly.pdbx_strand_id
1 'polypeptide(L)'
;MTDKIARFFEEQRPQTPCLVLDLDVVEANYHDLEEALPDAKIFYAVKANPAPEILGLLTRLGSAFDTASVPEIQMVLAAGCAPERISYGNTIKKEADIRRAFELGVRLFAFDSAEELEKISRAAPGSRVFCRILTSG
;
A
#
# COMPACT_ATOMS: atom_id res chain seq x y z
N MET A 1 -13.01 -6.49 20.02
CA MET A 1 -13.41 -5.05 20.11
C MET A 1 -12.64 -4.47 21.28
N THR A 2 -11.90 -3.38 21.09
CA THR A 2 -11.17 -2.72 22.18
C THR A 2 -12.12 -1.95 23.09
N ASP A 3 -11.72 -1.71 24.34
CA ASP A 3 -12.51 -0.90 25.28
C ASP A 3 -12.73 0.54 24.76
N LYS A 4 -11.77 1.06 23.98
CA LYS A 4 -11.84 2.36 23.32
C LYS A 4 -12.99 2.41 22.28
N ILE A 5 -13.11 1.37 21.45
CA ILE A 5 -14.22 1.25 20.48
C ILE A 5 -15.56 1.06 21.21
N ALA A 6 -15.61 0.22 22.26
CA ALA A 6 -16.85 0.03 23.04
C ALA A 6 -17.33 1.36 23.63
N ARG A 7 -16.43 2.11 24.27
CA ARG A 7 -16.74 3.43 24.83
C ARG A 7 -17.21 4.41 23.76
N PHE A 8 -16.57 4.43 22.59
CA PHE A 8 -16.99 5.27 21.47
C PHE A 8 -18.46 5.00 21.07
N PHE A 9 -18.86 3.72 20.96
CA PHE A 9 -20.24 3.38 20.64
C PHE A 9 -21.25 3.79 21.73
N GLU A 10 -20.87 3.65 23.00
CA GLU A 10 -21.72 4.07 24.12
C GLU A 10 -21.93 5.58 24.17
N GLU A 11 -20.86 6.35 23.97
CA GLU A 11 -20.87 7.82 24.08
C GLU A 11 -21.42 8.50 22.82
N GLN A 12 -20.96 8.08 21.64
CA GLN A 12 -21.26 8.79 20.38
C GLN A 12 -22.51 8.27 19.67
N ARG A 13 -22.89 7.01 19.91
CA ARG A 13 -24.06 6.35 19.29
C ARG A 13 -24.17 6.64 17.79
N PRO A 14 -23.11 6.35 16.98
CA PRO A 14 -23.08 6.74 15.57
C PRO A 14 -24.20 6.06 14.79
N GLN A 15 -24.66 6.73 13.74
CA GLN A 15 -25.61 6.11 12.81
C GLN A 15 -24.96 4.91 12.10
N THR A 16 -25.73 3.84 11.90
CA THR A 16 -25.29 2.64 11.20
C THR A 16 -25.76 2.65 9.73
N PRO A 17 -25.00 2.05 8.79
CA PRO A 17 -23.73 1.37 9.01
C PRO A 17 -22.56 2.34 9.25
N CYS A 18 -21.64 2.01 10.17
CA CYS A 18 -20.40 2.77 10.38
C CYS A 18 -19.21 1.81 10.56
N LEU A 19 -18.05 2.23 10.12
CA LEU A 19 -16.76 1.56 10.34
C LEU A 19 -15.95 2.37 11.35
N VAL A 20 -15.57 1.74 12.45
CA VAL A 20 -14.74 2.36 13.49
C VAL A 20 -13.40 1.65 13.52
N LEU A 21 -12.32 2.40 13.41
CA LEU A 21 -10.95 1.91 13.45
C LEU A 21 -10.21 2.52 14.63
N ASP A 22 -9.54 1.68 15.40
CA ASP A 22 -8.64 2.09 16.46
C ASP A 22 -7.21 2.18 15.90
N LEU A 23 -6.70 3.39 15.73
CA LEU A 23 -5.37 3.60 15.16
C LEU A 23 -4.25 3.11 16.08
N ASP A 24 -4.46 3.06 17.40
CA ASP A 24 -3.47 2.51 18.33
C ASP A 24 -3.27 1.00 18.08
N VAL A 25 -4.35 0.29 17.69
CA VAL A 25 -4.26 -1.13 17.30
C VAL A 25 -3.55 -1.30 15.96
N VAL A 26 -3.77 -0.39 15.01
CA VAL A 26 -3.04 -0.42 13.73
C VAL A 26 -1.53 -0.23 13.95
N GLU A 27 -1.15 0.72 14.81
CA GLU A 27 0.25 0.98 15.19
C GLU A 27 0.87 -0.23 15.90
N ALA A 28 0.17 -0.79 16.91
CA ALA A 28 0.64 -1.98 17.62
C ALA A 28 0.87 -3.17 16.68
N ASN A 29 -0.10 -3.46 15.80
CA ASN A 29 0.03 -4.55 14.82
C ASN A 29 1.20 -4.34 13.84
N TYR A 30 1.50 -3.07 13.48
CA TYR A 30 2.64 -2.76 12.64
C TYR A 30 3.97 -3.11 13.36
N HIS A 31 4.11 -2.70 14.62
CA HIS A 31 5.30 -2.98 15.41
C HIS A 31 5.45 -4.47 15.74
N ASP A 32 4.35 -5.17 16.04
CA ASP A 32 4.37 -6.62 16.26
C ASP A 32 4.89 -7.37 15.01
N LEU A 33 4.46 -6.94 13.82
CA LEU A 33 4.94 -7.52 12.57
C LEU A 33 6.40 -7.18 12.28
N GLU A 34 6.83 -5.95 12.55
CA GLU A 34 8.22 -5.50 12.41
C GLU A 34 9.15 -6.28 13.34
N GLU A 35 8.73 -6.50 14.60
CA GLU A 35 9.48 -7.30 15.59
C GLU A 35 9.55 -8.78 15.18
N ALA A 36 8.44 -9.33 14.69
CA ALA A 36 8.37 -10.73 14.26
C ALA A 36 9.21 -11.01 13.00
N LEU A 37 9.41 -10.03 12.15
CA LEU A 37 10.11 -10.14 10.87
C LEU A 37 11.15 -9.03 10.68
N PRO A 38 12.21 -8.99 11.51
CA PRO A 38 13.15 -7.85 11.57
C PRO A 38 13.94 -7.62 10.27
N ASP A 39 14.11 -8.66 9.45
CA ASP A 39 14.83 -8.58 8.18
C ASP A 39 13.89 -8.31 6.98
N ALA A 40 12.57 -8.20 7.21
CA ALA A 40 11.58 -7.97 6.16
C ALA A 40 11.20 -6.50 6.05
N LYS A 41 10.97 -6.05 4.82
CA LYS A 41 10.37 -4.74 4.57
C LYS A 41 8.86 -4.89 4.42
N ILE A 42 8.12 -4.19 5.27
CA ILE A 42 6.66 -4.22 5.25
C ILE A 42 6.14 -3.33 4.12
N PHE A 43 5.30 -3.90 3.25
CA PHE A 43 4.55 -3.19 2.23
C PHE A 43 3.06 -3.28 2.54
N TYR A 44 2.46 -2.19 3.01
CA TYR A 44 1.03 -2.13 3.27
C TYR A 44 0.24 -2.11 1.96
N ALA A 45 -0.67 -3.05 1.77
CA ALA A 45 -1.55 -3.09 0.60
C ALA A 45 -2.65 -2.02 0.73
N VAL A 46 -2.57 -0.95 -0.05
CA VAL A 46 -3.49 0.21 0.03
C VAL A 46 -4.95 -0.18 -0.15
N LYS A 47 -5.22 -1.16 -1.01
CA LYS A 47 -6.58 -1.69 -1.25
C LYS A 47 -7.28 -2.24 0.00
N ALA A 48 -6.52 -2.60 1.06
CA ALA A 48 -7.11 -3.10 2.31
C ALA A 48 -7.89 -1.99 3.04
N ASN A 49 -7.31 -0.80 3.15
CA ASN A 49 -7.99 0.40 3.62
C ASN A 49 -7.20 1.66 3.21
N PRO A 50 -7.71 2.46 2.25
CA PRO A 50 -7.05 3.66 1.74
C PRO A 50 -7.30 4.92 2.58
N ALA A 51 -7.86 4.83 3.78
CA ALA A 51 -8.17 5.99 4.62
C ALA A 51 -6.91 6.84 4.87
N PRO A 52 -6.97 8.16 4.68
CA PRO A 52 -5.82 9.05 4.82
C PRO A 52 -5.15 8.95 6.20
N GLU A 53 -5.93 8.70 7.25
CA GLU A 53 -5.45 8.53 8.62
C GLU A 53 -4.54 7.30 8.76
N ILE A 54 -4.91 6.18 8.12
CA ILE A 54 -4.12 4.95 8.09
C ILE A 54 -2.85 5.15 7.27
N LEU A 55 -2.99 5.70 6.06
CA LEU A 55 -1.84 5.97 5.20
C LEU A 55 -0.85 6.92 5.86
N GLY A 56 -1.34 7.98 6.51
CA GLY A 56 -0.52 8.93 7.24
C GLY A 56 0.18 8.30 8.45
N LEU A 57 -0.51 7.48 9.24
CA LEU A 57 0.08 6.74 10.36
C LEU A 57 1.20 5.82 9.86
N LEU A 58 0.91 4.94 8.91
CA LEU A 58 1.88 3.97 8.38
C LEU A 58 3.06 4.65 7.68
N THR A 59 2.84 5.81 7.05
CA THR A 59 3.92 6.62 6.48
C THR A 59 4.90 7.08 7.56
N ARG A 60 4.41 7.58 8.71
CA ARG A 60 5.23 8.02 9.86
C ARG A 60 5.98 6.86 10.50
N LEU A 61 5.37 5.68 10.59
CA LEU A 61 5.99 4.45 11.10
C LEU A 61 7.08 3.87 10.19
N GLY A 62 7.21 4.36 8.95
CA GLY A 62 8.25 3.88 8.05
C GLY A 62 7.81 2.82 7.05
N SER A 63 6.53 2.41 7.04
CA SER A 63 6.00 1.41 6.11
C SER A 63 6.26 1.79 4.65
N ALA A 64 6.48 0.80 3.81
CA ALA A 64 6.32 0.91 2.38
C ALA A 64 4.86 0.59 1.99
N PHE A 65 4.49 0.83 0.72
CA PHE A 65 3.13 0.65 0.25
C PHE A 65 3.08 -0.13 -1.05
N ASP A 66 2.16 -1.10 -1.11
CA ASP A 66 1.83 -1.80 -2.34
C ASP A 66 0.53 -1.23 -2.91
N THR A 67 0.60 -0.72 -4.14
CA THR A 67 -0.49 -0.02 -4.82
C THR A 67 -0.95 -0.79 -6.04
N ALA A 68 -2.25 -0.78 -6.31
CA ALA A 68 -2.85 -1.45 -7.46
C ALA A 68 -3.22 -0.50 -8.60
N SER A 69 -3.11 0.83 -8.41
CA SER A 69 -3.52 1.84 -9.39
C SER A 69 -2.80 3.17 -9.19
N VAL A 70 -2.82 4.02 -10.22
CA VAL A 70 -2.27 5.40 -10.13
C VAL A 70 -2.99 6.23 -9.07
N PRO A 71 -4.32 6.19 -8.90
CA PRO A 71 -4.98 6.87 -7.79
C PRO A 71 -4.46 6.46 -6.41
N GLU A 72 -4.21 5.16 -6.16
CA GLU A 72 -3.62 4.71 -4.90
C GLU A 72 -2.21 5.25 -4.69
N ILE A 73 -1.37 5.29 -5.75
CA ILE A 73 -0.05 5.92 -5.69
C ILE A 73 -0.18 7.39 -5.24
N GLN A 74 -1.14 8.13 -5.82
CA GLN A 74 -1.37 9.52 -5.48
C GLN A 74 -1.85 9.71 -4.04
N MET A 75 -2.71 8.82 -3.52
CA MET A 75 -3.14 8.83 -2.11
C MET A 75 -1.94 8.66 -1.17
N VAL A 76 -1.06 7.71 -1.46
CA VAL A 76 0.14 7.43 -0.64
C VAL A 76 1.12 8.60 -0.69
N LEU A 77 1.35 9.20 -1.85
CA LEU A 77 2.18 10.40 -1.99
C LEU A 77 1.57 11.59 -1.24
N ALA A 78 0.25 11.78 -1.29
CA ALA A 78 -0.46 12.82 -0.54
C ALA A 78 -0.36 12.62 0.98
N ALA A 79 -0.21 11.36 1.46
CA ALA A 79 0.08 11.04 2.85
C ALA A 79 1.54 11.31 3.27
N GLY A 80 2.38 11.85 2.36
CA GLY A 80 3.77 12.22 2.62
C GLY A 80 4.79 11.10 2.44
N CYS A 81 4.40 9.97 1.88
CA CYS A 81 5.33 8.86 1.60
C CYS A 81 6.24 9.20 0.42
N ALA A 82 7.52 8.90 0.55
CA ALA A 82 8.48 9.02 -0.55
C ALA A 82 8.22 7.94 -1.62
N PRO A 83 8.31 8.28 -2.92
CA PRO A 83 7.97 7.35 -4.02
C PRO A 83 8.83 6.09 -4.05
N GLU A 84 10.04 6.11 -3.49
CA GLU A 84 10.95 4.95 -3.38
C GLU A 84 10.40 3.86 -2.45
N ARG A 85 9.42 4.20 -1.62
CA ARG A 85 8.73 3.29 -0.71
C ARG A 85 7.42 2.74 -1.30
N ILE A 86 7.16 2.98 -2.58
CA ILE A 86 5.93 2.55 -3.27
C ILE A 86 6.27 1.48 -4.30
N SER A 87 5.50 0.37 -4.29
CA SER A 87 5.44 -0.61 -5.37
C SER A 87 4.14 -0.48 -6.16
N TYR A 88 4.19 -0.71 -7.47
CA TYR A 88 3.01 -0.89 -8.29
C TYR A 88 2.77 -2.39 -8.49
N GLY A 89 2.01 -2.99 -7.55
CA GLY A 89 1.89 -4.43 -7.37
C GLY A 89 0.86 -5.11 -8.28
N ASN A 90 0.03 -4.36 -9.01
CA ASN A 90 -0.85 -4.96 -10.00
C ASN A 90 -0.03 -5.49 -11.19
N THR A 91 -0.22 -6.76 -11.57
CA THR A 91 0.57 -7.40 -12.63
C THR A 91 0.06 -7.08 -14.03
N ILE A 92 -1.17 -6.55 -14.18
CA ILE A 92 -1.71 -6.08 -15.46
C ILE A 92 -1.95 -4.57 -15.36
N LYS A 93 -1.18 -3.80 -16.14
CA LYS A 93 -1.24 -2.34 -16.12
C LYS A 93 -1.36 -1.78 -17.55
N LYS A 94 -2.07 -0.66 -17.70
CA LYS A 94 -1.98 0.11 -18.95
C LYS A 94 -0.61 0.75 -19.07
N GLU A 95 -0.05 0.80 -20.27
CA GLU A 95 1.27 1.41 -20.49
C GLU A 95 1.29 2.89 -20.07
N ALA A 96 0.19 3.61 -20.27
CA ALA A 96 0.04 5.00 -19.80
C ALA A 96 0.12 5.11 -18.27
N ASP A 97 -0.47 4.16 -17.54
CA ASP A 97 -0.43 4.14 -16.07
C ASP A 97 0.96 3.80 -15.54
N ILE A 98 1.71 2.91 -16.23
CA ILE A 98 3.12 2.63 -15.90
C ILE A 98 3.94 3.90 -16.07
N ARG A 99 3.79 4.60 -17.19
CA ARG A 99 4.49 5.88 -17.45
C ARG A 99 4.15 6.92 -16.40
N ARG A 100 2.86 7.05 -16.05
CA ARG A 100 2.43 7.99 -15.03
C ARG A 100 3.00 7.68 -13.65
N ALA A 101 3.02 6.40 -13.25
CA ALA A 101 3.65 5.98 -11.99
C ALA A 101 5.16 6.28 -11.98
N PHE A 102 5.84 6.06 -13.10
CA PHE A 102 7.26 6.38 -13.26
C PHE A 102 7.54 7.89 -13.16
N GLU A 103 6.70 8.73 -13.77
CA GLU A 103 6.77 10.20 -13.64
C GLU A 103 6.55 10.67 -12.19
N LEU A 104 5.70 9.98 -11.44
CA LEU A 104 5.47 10.21 -10.00
C LEU A 104 6.61 9.71 -9.10
N GLY A 105 7.66 9.09 -9.67
CA GLY A 105 8.84 8.65 -8.95
C GLY A 105 8.84 7.17 -8.54
N VAL A 106 7.80 6.41 -8.83
CA VAL A 106 7.77 4.97 -8.52
C VAL A 106 8.78 4.22 -9.38
N ARG A 107 9.52 3.29 -8.76
CA ARG A 107 10.61 2.54 -9.39
C ARG A 107 10.56 1.03 -9.12
N LEU A 108 9.44 0.52 -8.60
CA LEU A 108 9.25 -0.90 -8.30
C LEU A 108 7.92 -1.36 -8.88
N PHE A 109 7.96 -2.31 -9.83
CA PHE A 109 6.78 -2.76 -10.57
C PHE A 109 6.67 -4.28 -10.54
N ALA A 110 5.45 -4.80 -10.31
CA ALA A 110 5.14 -6.21 -10.46
C ALA A 110 4.88 -6.58 -11.93
N PHE A 111 5.22 -7.81 -12.29
CA PHE A 111 4.83 -8.43 -13.55
C PHE A 111 4.61 -9.94 -13.37
N ASP A 112 3.90 -10.57 -14.30
CA ASP A 112 3.69 -12.02 -14.35
C ASP A 112 3.71 -12.58 -15.79
N SER A 113 3.99 -11.73 -16.78
CA SER A 113 4.12 -12.12 -18.18
C SER A 113 5.24 -11.33 -18.88
N ALA A 114 5.73 -11.87 -19.98
CA ALA A 114 6.76 -11.22 -20.80
C ALA A 114 6.24 -9.91 -21.41
N GLU A 115 4.98 -9.89 -21.87
CA GLU A 115 4.34 -8.72 -22.47
C GLU A 115 4.23 -7.56 -21.47
N GLU A 116 3.94 -7.88 -20.19
CA GLU A 116 3.91 -6.86 -19.14
C GLU A 116 5.31 -6.31 -18.86
N LEU A 117 6.33 -7.18 -18.81
CA LEU A 117 7.72 -6.77 -18.64
C LEU A 117 8.20 -5.84 -19.77
N GLU A 118 7.83 -6.15 -21.02
CA GLU A 118 8.13 -5.30 -22.18
C GLU A 118 7.48 -3.91 -22.05
N LYS A 119 6.21 -3.83 -21.61
CA LYS A 119 5.54 -2.55 -21.35
C LYS A 119 6.28 -1.74 -20.29
N ILE A 120 6.70 -2.38 -19.18
CA ILE A 120 7.44 -1.73 -18.11
C ILE A 120 8.78 -1.22 -18.65
N SER A 121 9.49 -2.02 -19.44
CA SER A 121 10.77 -1.64 -20.04
C SER A 121 10.66 -0.38 -20.91
N ARG A 122 9.58 -0.26 -21.69
CA ARG A 122 9.33 0.93 -22.53
C ARG A 122 8.88 2.14 -21.76
N ALA A 123 7.98 1.97 -20.79
CA ALA A 123 7.29 3.08 -20.11
C ALA A 123 7.97 3.54 -18.81
N ALA A 124 8.82 2.68 -18.21
CA ALA A 124 9.52 2.94 -16.96
C ALA A 124 10.97 2.40 -17.00
N PRO A 125 11.83 2.91 -17.93
CA PRO A 125 13.17 2.37 -18.14
C PRO A 125 14.03 2.50 -16.87
N GLY A 126 14.83 1.45 -16.58
CA GLY A 126 15.71 1.40 -15.39
C GLY A 126 15.00 1.12 -14.08
N SER A 127 13.71 0.83 -14.10
CA SER A 127 12.96 0.43 -12.89
C SER A 127 13.33 -0.98 -12.43
N ARG A 128 13.18 -1.22 -11.13
CA ARG A 128 13.23 -2.56 -10.55
C ARG A 128 11.92 -3.28 -10.80
N VAL A 129 11.99 -4.60 -10.97
CA VAL A 129 10.82 -5.43 -11.19
C VAL A 129 10.82 -6.64 -10.26
N PHE A 130 9.63 -7.14 -9.91
CA PHE A 130 9.48 -8.43 -9.24
C PHE A 130 8.43 -9.27 -9.98
N CYS A 131 8.76 -10.55 -10.16
CA CYS A 131 7.89 -11.49 -10.85
C CYS A 131 6.93 -12.14 -9.85
N ARG A 132 5.64 -12.09 -10.16
CA ARG A 132 4.65 -12.90 -9.46
C ARG A 132 4.55 -14.27 -10.15
N ILE A 133 4.77 -15.31 -9.38
CA ILE A 133 4.66 -16.70 -9.84
C ILE A 133 3.43 -17.36 -9.22
N LEU A 134 2.75 -18.20 -10.00
CA LEU A 134 1.68 -19.05 -9.51
C LEU A 134 2.33 -20.28 -8.87
N THR A 135 2.00 -20.54 -7.62
CA THR A 135 2.39 -21.78 -6.94
C THR A 135 1.15 -22.63 -6.70
N SER A 136 1.25 -23.94 -6.92
CA SER A 136 0.22 -24.88 -6.48
C SER A 136 0.32 -25.00 -4.97
N GLY A 137 -0.68 -24.52 -4.27
CA GLY A 137 -0.87 -24.73 -2.82
C GLY A 137 -1.74 -25.90 -2.56
#